data_7069cce820abcdb1b10eb7b86ab67e70
#
_entry.id   7069cce820abcdb1b10eb7b86ab67e70
#
_cell.length_a   1.000
_cell.length_b   1.000
_cell.length_c   1.000
_cell.angle_alpha   90.00
_cell.angle_beta   90.00
_cell.angle_gamma   90.00
#
_symmetry.space_group_name_H-M   'P 1'
#
loop_
_entity.id
_entity.type
_entity.pdbx_description
1 polymer ?
#
loop_
_entity_poly.entity_id
_entity_poly.type
_entity_poly.pdbx_seq_one_letter_code
_entity_poly.pdbx_strand_id
1 'polypeptide(L)'
;MNVGTSVPLPAYTIDPAFMAQKAEEVGFESIWYAEHPVLPVHSESNFPSGGPIPETYAHFADPYIALARASGVTSTIKLATGITLVPERNPLLLAKEIATLDRFSNGRFLFGIGAGWNREETEIFGGDFDHRWTQVRESVAVMKELWTKDEAEYHGRYYDFPLVKCNPKPVQKPHPPVILGGMAKNALRRVATWGDGWMPNRITPAELEKSRAMLDTLAAEMGRDPAALTITVYGQAPDRDS
;
A
#
# COMPACT_ATOMS: atom_id res chain seq x y z
N MET A 1 6.43 14.43 -14.81
CA MET A 1 5.41 13.51 -14.27
C MET A 1 5.95 12.10 -14.39
N ASN A 2 5.97 11.34 -13.31
CA ASN A 2 6.41 9.95 -13.32
C ASN A 2 5.20 9.06 -13.62
N VAL A 3 5.41 7.96 -14.37
CA VAL A 3 4.35 7.03 -14.74
C VAL A 3 4.72 5.65 -14.22
N GLY A 4 3.81 5.03 -13.48
CA GLY A 4 3.91 3.65 -13.03
C GLY A 4 2.93 2.73 -13.78
N THR A 5 3.10 1.43 -13.62
CA THR A 5 2.16 0.43 -14.11
C THR A 5 1.61 -0.40 -12.96
N SER A 6 0.32 -0.77 -13.02
CA SER A 6 -0.28 -1.72 -12.08
C SER A 6 -0.49 -3.08 -12.75
N VAL A 7 -0.46 -4.14 -11.93
CA VAL A 7 -0.58 -5.53 -12.40
C VAL A 7 -1.78 -6.21 -11.74
N PRO A 8 -3.02 -5.91 -12.17
CA PRO A 8 -4.23 -6.57 -11.67
C PRO A 8 -4.51 -7.86 -12.47
N LEU A 9 -3.51 -8.72 -12.59
CA LEU A 9 -3.56 -9.94 -13.40
C LEU A 9 -3.45 -11.19 -12.52
N PRO A 10 -4.07 -12.31 -12.93
CA PRO A 10 -3.84 -13.60 -12.28
C PRO A 10 -2.35 -13.95 -12.22
N ALA A 11 -1.93 -14.56 -11.12
CA ALA A 11 -0.54 -14.91 -10.84
C ALA A 11 0.14 -15.75 -11.95
N TYR A 12 -0.64 -16.56 -12.64
CA TYR A 12 -0.16 -17.45 -13.71
C TYR A 12 -0.13 -16.82 -15.10
N THR A 13 -0.57 -15.56 -15.25
CA THR A 13 -0.66 -14.89 -16.57
C THR A 13 0.72 -14.45 -17.06
N ILE A 14 1.50 -13.83 -16.18
CA ILE A 14 2.83 -13.32 -16.49
C ILE A 14 3.75 -13.41 -15.28
N ASP A 15 4.99 -13.81 -15.51
CA ASP A 15 6.01 -13.85 -14.47
C ASP A 15 6.32 -12.44 -13.96
N PRO A 16 6.23 -12.18 -12.64
CA PRO A 16 6.55 -10.88 -12.06
C PRO A 16 7.95 -10.36 -12.39
N ALA A 17 8.94 -11.25 -12.49
CA ALA A 17 10.30 -10.86 -12.88
C ALA A 17 10.33 -10.33 -14.33
N PHE A 18 9.70 -11.06 -15.26
CA PHE A 18 9.62 -10.63 -16.66
C PHE A 18 8.86 -9.32 -16.81
N MET A 19 7.70 -9.19 -16.13
CA MET A 19 6.89 -7.96 -16.17
C MET A 19 7.66 -6.75 -15.65
N ALA A 20 8.37 -6.91 -14.52
CA ALA A 20 9.15 -5.83 -13.93
C ALA A 20 10.33 -5.41 -14.79
N GLN A 21 11.05 -6.37 -15.40
CA GLN A 21 12.12 -6.06 -16.35
C GLN A 21 11.60 -5.28 -17.56
N LYS A 22 10.47 -5.71 -18.13
CA LYS A 22 9.88 -5.00 -19.27
C LYS A 22 9.39 -3.61 -18.91
N ALA A 23 8.78 -3.45 -17.72
CA ALA A 23 8.37 -2.14 -17.23
C ALA A 23 9.58 -1.21 -17.03
N GLU A 24 10.69 -1.72 -16.48
CA GLU A 24 11.94 -0.96 -16.32
C GLU A 24 12.56 -0.59 -17.69
N GLU A 25 12.63 -1.54 -18.62
CA GLU A 25 13.17 -1.34 -19.98
C GLU A 25 12.43 -0.25 -20.77
N VAL A 26 11.11 -0.15 -20.62
CA VAL A 26 10.30 0.86 -21.32
C VAL A 26 10.17 2.17 -20.52
N GLY A 27 10.83 2.27 -19.37
CA GLY A 27 10.98 3.51 -18.60
C GLY A 27 9.84 3.82 -17.62
N PHE A 28 9.07 2.83 -17.18
CA PHE A 28 8.15 3.04 -16.05
C PHE A 28 8.94 3.32 -14.76
N GLU A 29 8.45 4.28 -13.98
CA GLU A 29 9.05 4.66 -12.69
C GLU A 29 8.76 3.64 -11.60
N SER A 30 7.59 2.98 -11.65
CA SER A 30 7.13 2.06 -10.61
C SER A 30 6.21 0.97 -11.14
N ILE A 31 6.22 -0.19 -10.43
CA ILE A 31 5.31 -1.30 -10.66
C ILE A 31 4.53 -1.61 -9.39
N TRP A 32 3.20 -1.79 -9.51
CA TRP A 32 2.26 -1.88 -8.40
C TRP A 32 1.49 -3.19 -8.45
N TYR A 33 1.55 -3.98 -7.37
CA TYR A 33 0.78 -5.21 -7.21
C TYR A 33 -0.34 -5.03 -6.21
N ALA A 34 -1.56 -5.44 -6.59
CA ALA A 34 -2.74 -5.45 -5.73
C ALA A 34 -2.75 -6.67 -4.81
N GLU A 35 -3.62 -6.65 -3.80
CA GLU A 35 -3.76 -7.73 -2.85
C GLU A 35 -5.24 -8.10 -2.64
N HIS A 36 -5.52 -9.41 -2.69
CA HIS A 36 -6.65 -10.11 -2.10
C HIS A 36 -6.14 -11.51 -1.72
N PRO A 37 -5.78 -11.74 -0.43
CA PRO A 37 -5.20 -13.01 0.00
C PRO A 37 -6.14 -14.18 -0.16
N VAL A 38 -7.41 -13.97 0.12
CA VAL A 38 -8.53 -14.91 -0.13
C VAL A 38 -9.76 -14.13 -0.53
N LEU A 39 -10.53 -14.66 -1.45
CA LEU A 39 -11.82 -14.05 -1.84
C LEU A 39 -12.96 -14.92 -1.33
N PRO A 40 -13.84 -14.43 -0.45
CA PRO A 40 -15.01 -15.18 0.00
C PRO A 40 -15.91 -15.58 -1.17
N VAL A 41 -16.34 -16.85 -1.20
CA VAL A 41 -17.26 -17.35 -2.23
C VAL A 41 -18.63 -16.65 -2.14
N HIS A 42 -19.04 -16.33 -0.92
CA HIS A 42 -20.25 -15.56 -0.64
C HIS A 42 -19.86 -14.29 0.10
N SER A 43 -20.21 -13.15 -0.45
CA SER A 43 -19.95 -11.84 0.13
C SER A 43 -21.14 -10.93 -0.11
N GLU A 44 -21.57 -10.23 0.95
CA GLU A 44 -22.57 -9.15 0.87
C GLU A 44 -21.91 -7.79 0.62
N SER A 45 -20.59 -7.73 0.68
CA SER A 45 -19.82 -6.52 0.44
C SER A 45 -19.91 -6.09 -1.02
N ASN A 46 -20.23 -4.81 -1.26
CA ASN A 46 -20.34 -4.27 -2.61
C ASN A 46 -18.94 -4.03 -3.21
N PHE A 47 -18.74 -4.52 -4.43
CA PHE A 47 -17.52 -4.21 -5.18
C PHE A 47 -17.42 -2.69 -5.45
N PRO A 48 -16.30 -2.02 -5.13
CA PRO A 48 -16.19 -0.56 -5.21
C PRO A 48 -16.45 0.04 -6.60
N SER A 49 -16.26 -0.74 -7.65
CA SER A 49 -16.54 -0.32 -9.02
C SER A 49 -17.96 -0.62 -9.48
N GLY A 50 -18.77 -1.25 -8.61
CA GLY A 50 -20.11 -1.76 -8.94
C GLY A 50 -20.07 -3.09 -9.70
N GLY A 51 -21.21 -3.79 -9.68
CA GLY A 51 -21.34 -5.12 -10.33
C GLY A 51 -20.68 -6.25 -9.53
N PRO A 52 -20.53 -7.43 -10.15
CA PRO A 52 -19.91 -8.59 -9.50
C PRO A 52 -18.39 -8.37 -9.33
N ILE A 53 -17.83 -9.00 -8.30
CA ILE A 53 -16.37 -9.02 -8.11
C ILE A 53 -15.75 -9.78 -9.29
N PRO A 54 -14.77 -9.21 -10.00
CA PRO A 54 -14.11 -9.93 -11.08
C PRO A 54 -13.38 -11.18 -10.56
N GLU A 55 -13.53 -12.30 -11.28
CA GLU A 55 -12.89 -13.57 -10.89
C GLU A 55 -11.35 -13.46 -10.75
N THR A 56 -10.75 -12.57 -11.51
CA THR A 56 -9.30 -12.29 -11.46
C THR A 56 -8.80 -11.92 -10.05
N TYR A 57 -9.67 -11.39 -9.19
CA TYR A 57 -9.31 -11.00 -7.82
C TYR A 57 -8.94 -12.22 -6.96
N ALA A 58 -9.57 -13.38 -7.19
CA ALA A 58 -9.24 -14.63 -6.49
C ALA A 58 -7.89 -15.22 -6.92
N HIS A 59 -7.28 -14.67 -7.96
CA HIS A 59 -6.07 -15.22 -8.59
C HIS A 59 -4.85 -14.29 -8.50
N PHE A 60 -4.93 -13.21 -7.73
CA PHE A 60 -3.78 -12.31 -7.56
C PHE A 60 -2.62 -13.05 -6.90
N ALA A 61 -1.40 -12.74 -7.34
CA ALA A 61 -0.21 -13.15 -6.62
C ALA A 61 -0.13 -12.42 -5.27
N ASP A 62 0.43 -13.08 -4.26
CA ASP A 62 0.87 -12.33 -3.07
C ASP A 62 1.84 -11.22 -3.51
N PRO A 63 1.56 -9.95 -3.17
CA PRO A 63 2.33 -8.82 -3.67
C PRO A 63 3.79 -8.85 -3.20
N TYR A 64 4.08 -9.33 -1.98
CA TYR A 64 5.44 -9.37 -1.45
C TYR A 64 6.29 -10.43 -2.13
N ILE A 65 5.71 -11.60 -2.44
CA ILE A 65 6.38 -12.65 -3.22
C ILE A 65 6.65 -12.18 -4.65
N ALA A 66 5.65 -11.56 -5.30
CA ALA A 66 5.81 -11.02 -6.65
C ALA A 66 6.88 -9.91 -6.71
N LEU A 67 6.85 -8.97 -5.76
CA LEU A 67 7.81 -7.87 -5.68
C LEU A 67 9.22 -8.35 -5.29
N ALA A 68 9.36 -9.35 -4.41
CA ALA A 68 10.65 -9.96 -4.10
C ALA A 68 11.27 -10.59 -5.36
N ARG A 69 10.46 -11.31 -6.16
CA ARG A 69 10.90 -11.87 -7.45
C ARG A 69 11.32 -10.76 -8.44
N ALA A 70 10.56 -9.69 -8.53
CA ALA A 70 10.86 -8.52 -9.36
C ALA A 70 12.14 -7.80 -8.90
N SER A 71 12.38 -7.70 -7.59
CA SER A 71 13.53 -6.99 -7.03
C SER A 71 14.87 -7.58 -7.44
N GLY A 72 14.92 -8.91 -7.63
CA GLY A 72 16.15 -9.62 -7.99
C GLY A 72 16.61 -9.42 -9.44
N VAL A 73 15.77 -8.87 -10.30
CA VAL A 73 16.03 -8.73 -11.75
C VAL A 73 15.92 -7.29 -12.27
N THR A 74 15.67 -6.35 -11.37
CA THR A 74 15.55 -4.91 -11.68
C THR A 74 16.48 -4.09 -10.80
N SER A 75 16.80 -2.86 -11.21
CA SER A 75 17.75 -2.00 -10.51
C SER A 75 17.26 -0.59 -10.20
N THR A 76 16.30 -0.07 -10.95
CA THR A 76 15.84 1.33 -10.87
C THR A 76 14.35 1.47 -10.61
N ILE A 77 13.51 0.61 -11.22
CA ILE A 77 12.05 0.67 -11.06
C ILE A 77 11.65 0.50 -9.59
N LYS A 78 10.78 1.36 -9.11
CA LYS A 78 10.22 1.24 -7.76
C LYS A 78 9.20 0.10 -7.69
N LEU A 79 9.19 -0.58 -6.58
CA LEU A 79 8.38 -1.76 -6.31
C LEU A 79 7.31 -1.38 -5.28
N ALA A 80 6.04 -1.54 -5.61
CA ALA A 80 4.98 -0.99 -4.79
C ALA A 80 3.80 -1.95 -4.60
N THR A 81 3.19 -1.87 -3.42
CA THR A 81 1.87 -2.48 -3.20
C THR A 81 0.76 -1.49 -3.54
N GLY A 82 -0.19 -1.91 -4.34
CA GLY A 82 -1.32 -1.07 -4.76
C GLY A 82 -2.64 -1.81 -4.65
N ILE A 83 -3.03 -2.10 -3.43
CA ILE A 83 -2.56 -1.79 -2.07
C ILE A 83 -2.46 -3.03 -1.18
N THR A 84 -1.65 -2.96 -0.13
CA THR A 84 -1.69 -3.96 0.96
C THR A 84 -2.94 -3.78 1.82
N LEU A 85 -3.65 -4.86 2.10
CA LEU A 85 -4.80 -4.90 3.01
C LEU A 85 -4.32 -5.10 4.45
N VAL A 86 -3.91 -4.00 5.10
CA VAL A 86 -3.20 -4.04 6.40
C VAL A 86 -3.97 -4.77 7.52
N PRO A 87 -5.31 -4.67 7.64
CA PRO A 87 -6.05 -5.40 8.68
C PRO A 87 -5.99 -6.93 8.53
N GLU A 88 -5.59 -7.41 7.36
CA GLU A 88 -5.52 -8.83 7.03
C GLU A 88 -4.13 -9.43 7.25
N ARG A 89 -3.19 -8.64 7.78
CA ARG A 89 -1.81 -9.04 8.03
C ARG A 89 -1.36 -8.76 9.46
N ASN A 90 -0.56 -9.65 10.01
CA ASN A 90 0.10 -9.39 11.29
C ASN A 90 1.20 -8.33 11.09
N PRO A 91 1.16 -7.17 11.78
CA PRO A 91 2.09 -6.07 11.53
C PRO A 91 3.54 -6.36 11.92
N LEU A 92 3.81 -7.30 12.84
CA LEU A 92 5.17 -7.68 13.19
C LEU A 92 5.82 -8.48 12.05
N LEU A 93 5.07 -9.41 11.46
CA LEU A 93 5.54 -10.18 10.30
C LEU A 93 5.66 -9.27 9.07
N LEU A 94 4.66 -8.44 8.83
CA LEU A 94 4.63 -7.49 7.72
C LEU A 94 5.81 -6.50 7.81
N ALA A 95 6.16 -6.00 9.00
CA ALA A 95 7.32 -5.14 9.20
C ALA A 95 8.62 -5.83 8.77
N LYS A 96 8.76 -7.12 9.07
CA LYS A 96 9.92 -7.95 8.68
C LYS A 96 9.98 -8.13 7.16
N GLU A 97 8.86 -8.47 6.54
CA GLU A 97 8.75 -8.67 5.08
C GLU A 97 9.13 -7.40 4.33
N ILE A 98 8.56 -6.26 4.72
CA ILE A 98 8.82 -4.96 4.12
C ILE A 98 10.29 -4.55 4.29
N ALA A 99 10.85 -4.66 5.49
CA ALA A 99 12.25 -4.31 5.72
C ALA A 99 13.22 -5.19 4.90
N THR A 100 12.87 -6.46 4.73
CA THR A 100 13.66 -7.40 3.92
C THR A 100 13.58 -7.05 2.44
N LEU A 101 12.37 -6.80 1.92
CA LEU A 101 12.15 -6.40 0.53
C LEU A 101 12.82 -5.05 0.22
N ASP A 102 12.74 -4.09 1.13
CA ASP A 102 13.39 -2.80 0.98
C ASP A 102 14.91 -2.94 0.87
N ARG A 103 15.51 -3.83 1.66
CA ARG A 103 16.95 -4.15 1.53
C ARG A 103 17.28 -4.86 0.22
N PHE A 104 16.52 -5.86 -0.17
CA PHE A 104 16.76 -6.60 -1.42
C PHE A 104 16.61 -5.71 -2.65
N SER A 105 15.71 -4.74 -2.59
CA SER A 105 15.50 -3.76 -3.65
C SER A 105 16.41 -2.53 -3.54
N ASN A 106 17.29 -2.44 -2.54
CA ASN A 106 18.14 -1.28 -2.27
C ASN A 106 17.35 0.03 -2.12
N GLY A 107 16.28 0.00 -1.31
CA GLY A 107 15.48 1.18 -0.98
C GLY A 107 14.50 1.62 -2.07
N ARG A 108 14.01 0.71 -2.91
CA ARG A 108 13.05 1.00 -3.98
C ARG A 108 11.60 0.66 -3.62
N PHE A 109 11.33 0.20 -2.39
CA PHE A 109 9.98 -0.21 -2.01
C PHE A 109 9.10 0.98 -1.63
N LEU A 110 7.85 0.99 -2.11
CA LEU A 110 6.79 1.93 -1.76
C LEU A 110 5.64 1.15 -1.10
N PHE A 111 5.31 1.51 0.12
CA PHE A 111 4.29 0.82 0.88
C PHE A 111 2.90 1.46 0.68
N GLY A 112 2.21 1.06 -0.37
CA GLY A 112 0.83 1.45 -0.61
C GLY A 112 -0.14 0.60 0.22
N ILE A 113 -1.00 1.24 1.00
CA ILE A 113 -1.87 0.59 1.99
C ILE A 113 -3.33 0.99 1.90
N GLY A 114 -4.19 0.08 2.32
CA GLY A 114 -5.61 0.32 2.54
C GLY A 114 -6.18 -0.50 3.68
N ALA A 115 -7.45 -0.25 3.97
CA ALA A 115 -8.15 -0.92 5.05
C ALA A 115 -9.08 -2.06 4.59
N GLY A 116 -9.08 -2.37 3.28
CA GLY A 116 -10.03 -3.32 2.70
C GLY A 116 -11.44 -2.76 2.51
N TRP A 117 -12.14 -3.30 1.53
CA TRP A 117 -13.55 -2.99 1.23
C TRP A 117 -14.46 -4.19 1.47
N ASN A 118 -13.92 -5.41 1.43
CA ASN A 118 -14.66 -6.64 1.64
C ASN A 118 -14.65 -6.98 3.15
N ARG A 119 -15.83 -6.92 3.77
CA ARG A 119 -15.99 -7.19 5.20
C ARG A 119 -15.62 -8.62 5.53
N GLU A 120 -16.15 -9.54 4.75
CA GLU A 120 -16.01 -10.96 5.00
C GLU A 120 -14.54 -11.40 4.88
N GLU A 121 -13.82 -10.87 3.91
CA GLU A 121 -12.38 -11.09 3.76
C GLU A 121 -11.61 -10.57 4.98
N THR A 122 -11.85 -9.33 5.37
CA THR A 122 -11.19 -8.71 6.55
C THR A 122 -11.46 -9.50 7.83
N GLU A 123 -12.70 -9.95 8.05
CA GLU A 123 -13.10 -10.69 9.25
C GLU A 123 -12.53 -12.11 9.30
N ILE A 124 -12.33 -12.79 8.16
CA ILE A 124 -11.60 -14.08 8.07
C ILE A 124 -10.20 -13.99 8.66
N PHE A 125 -9.52 -12.87 8.48
CA PHE A 125 -8.19 -12.62 9.05
C PHE A 125 -8.22 -12.04 10.46
N GLY A 126 -9.39 -11.91 11.08
CA GLY A 126 -9.56 -11.36 12.42
C GLY A 126 -9.47 -9.82 12.47
N GLY A 127 -9.61 -9.17 11.32
CA GLY A 127 -9.63 -7.70 11.24
C GLY A 127 -10.94 -7.11 11.78
N ASP A 128 -10.85 -5.96 12.44
CA ASP A 128 -12.01 -5.18 12.92
C ASP A 128 -12.53 -4.29 11.78
N PHE A 129 -13.43 -4.81 10.95
CA PHE A 129 -13.89 -4.08 9.77
C PHE A 129 -14.52 -2.72 10.10
N ASP A 130 -15.27 -2.62 11.18
CA ASP A 130 -15.95 -1.36 11.55
C ASP A 130 -14.96 -0.30 12.02
N HIS A 131 -13.86 -0.71 12.63
CA HIS A 131 -12.77 0.18 13.09
C HIS A 131 -11.47 -0.02 12.32
N ARG A 132 -11.52 -0.61 11.11
CA ARG A 132 -10.35 -1.01 10.32
C ARG A 132 -9.31 0.08 10.12
N TRP A 133 -9.73 1.34 9.96
CA TRP A 133 -8.78 2.44 9.87
C TRP A 133 -8.07 2.77 11.19
N THR A 134 -8.69 2.48 12.33
CA THR A 134 -8.02 2.58 13.64
C THR A 134 -6.98 1.47 13.78
N GLN A 135 -7.33 0.25 13.38
CA GLN A 135 -6.41 -0.88 13.33
C GLN A 135 -5.24 -0.62 12.37
N VAL A 136 -5.50 -0.13 11.14
CA VAL A 136 -4.45 0.26 10.17
C VAL A 136 -3.49 1.28 10.77
N ARG A 137 -4.00 2.32 11.40
CA ARG A 137 -3.15 3.34 12.03
C ARG A 137 -2.25 2.75 13.11
N GLU A 138 -2.78 1.86 13.93
CA GLU A 138 -2.02 1.19 14.99
C GLU A 138 -0.99 0.21 14.39
N SER A 139 -1.36 -0.57 13.37
CA SER A 139 -0.44 -1.43 12.62
C SER A 139 0.74 -0.66 12.04
N VAL A 140 0.47 0.52 11.44
CA VAL A 140 1.54 1.36 10.88
C VAL A 140 2.43 1.94 11.99
N ALA A 141 1.86 2.31 13.13
CA ALA A 141 2.64 2.79 14.28
C ALA A 141 3.57 1.67 14.79
N VAL A 142 3.05 0.45 14.97
CA VAL A 142 3.85 -0.75 15.32
C VAL A 142 5.00 -0.95 14.33
N MET A 143 4.72 -0.93 13.03
CA MET A 143 5.76 -1.13 12.00
C MET A 143 6.81 -0.02 12.04
N LYS A 144 6.43 1.24 12.22
CA LYS A 144 7.36 2.37 12.37
C LYS A 144 8.28 2.20 13.59
N GLU A 145 7.75 1.74 14.74
CA GLU A 145 8.57 1.39 15.92
C GLU A 145 9.61 0.33 15.56
N LEU A 146 9.16 -0.78 14.94
CA LEU A 146 10.03 -1.89 14.55
C LEU A 146 11.09 -1.51 13.51
N TRP A 147 10.81 -0.56 12.63
CA TRP A 147 11.76 -0.12 11.59
C TRP A 147 12.80 0.89 12.09
N THR A 148 12.45 1.69 13.11
CA THR A 148 13.28 2.83 13.52
C THR A 148 14.04 2.60 14.82
N LYS A 149 13.55 1.75 15.73
CA LYS A 149 14.18 1.48 17.02
C LYS A 149 14.95 0.16 17.00
N ASP A 150 16.09 0.10 17.68
CA ASP A 150 16.87 -1.14 17.83
C ASP A 150 16.11 -2.20 18.64
N GLU A 151 15.49 -1.76 19.72
CA GLU A 151 14.55 -2.51 20.54
C GLU A 151 13.22 -1.76 20.55
N ALA A 152 12.14 -2.44 20.26
CA ALA A 152 10.80 -1.87 20.17
C ALA A 152 9.82 -2.66 21.03
N GLU A 153 8.94 -1.94 21.69
CA GLU A 153 7.76 -2.47 22.38
C GLU A 153 6.53 -1.67 21.94
N TYR A 154 5.36 -2.21 22.14
CA TYR A 154 4.14 -1.50 21.81
C TYR A 154 3.00 -1.95 22.73
N HIS A 155 2.22 -0.99 23.24
CA HIS A 155 1.09 -1.20 24.13
C HIS A 155 -0.11 -0.41 23.61
N GLY A 156 -0.94 -1.05 22.79
CA GLY A 156 -2.10 -0.45 22.13
C GLY A 156 -3.38 -1.24 22.32
N ARG A 157 -4.39 -0.87 21.56
CA ARG A 157 -5.69 -1.55 21.58
C ARG A 157 -5.67 -2.89 20.84
N TYR A 158 -5.00 -2.94 19.69
CA TYR A 158 -4.97 -4.09 18.79
C TYR A 158 -3.70 -4.92 18.94
N TYR A 159 -2.62 -4.26 19.37
CA TYR A 159 -1.31 -4.89 19.47
C TYR A 159 -0.65 -4.57 20.79
N ASP A 160 -0.17 -5.60 21.47
CA ASP A 160 0.54 -5.51 22.74
C ASP A 160 1.67 -6.53 22.75
N PHE A 161 2.93 -6.05 22.88
CA PHE A 161 4.09 -6.93 22.93
C PHE A 161 5.25 -6.28 23.68
N PRO A 162 6.07 -7.09 24.39
CA PRO A 162 7.23 -6.60 25.13
C PRO A 162 8.37 -6.21 24.19
N LEU A 163 9.47 -5.73 24.75
CA LEU A 163 10.69 -5.41 23.99
C LEU A 163 11.13 -6.56 23.10
N VAL A 164 11.21 -6.27 21.80
CA VAL A 164 11.66 -7.20 20.76
C VAL A 164 12.68 -6.54 19.84
N LYS A 165 13.50 -7.37 19.19
CA LYS A 165 14.40 -6.94 18.10
C LYS A 165 13.84 -7.39 16.76
N CYS A 166 13.66 -6.46 15.83
CA CYS A 166 13.24 -6.74 14.48
C CYS A 166 14.32 -6.26 13.49
N ASN A 167 15.10 -7.16 12.94
CA ASN A 167 16.13 -6.93 11.94
C ASN A 167 15.91 -7.83 10.71
N PRO A 168 16.32 -7.38 9.50
CA PRO A 168 17.04 -6.15 9.20
C PRO A 168 16.16 -4.91 9.35
N LYS A 169 16.79 -3.72 9.49
CA LYS A 169 16.09 -2.44 9.34
C LYS A 169 16.01 -2.09 7.86
N PRO A 170 15.01 -1.34 7.40
CA PRO A 170 14.93 -0.83 6.03
C PRO A 170 16.17 -0.01 5.64
N VAL A 171 16.47 0.04 4.34
CA VAL A 171 17.48 0.94 3.77
C VAL A 171 16.96 2.38 3.81
N GLN A 172 15.73 2.58 3.40
CA GLN A 172 15.08 3.90 3.41
C GLN A 172 14.95 4.45 4.83
N LYS A 173 15.16 5.75 4.99
CA LYS A 173 15.11 6.43 6.29
C LYS A 173 14.06 7.56 6.27
N PRO A 174 13.27 7.67 7.33
CA PRO A 174 13.25 6.83 8.55
C PRO A 174 12.68 5.42 8.29
N HIS A 175 11.90 5.21 7.25
CA HIS A 175 11.27 3.96 6.82
C HIS A 175 10.78 4.08 5.36
N PRO A 176 10.38 2.99 4.69
CA PRO A 176 9.73 3.06 3.38
C PRO A 176 8.48 3.96 3.43
N PRO A 177 8.23 4.78 2.38
CA PRO A 177 7.09 5.70 2.37
C PRO A 177 5.76 4.95 2.48
N VAL A 178 4.90 5.40 3.41
CA VAL A 178 3.56 4.85 3.64
C VAL A 178 2.53 5.66 2.85
N ILE A 179 2.00 5.07 1.78
CA ILE A 179 1.08 5.72 0.84
C ILE A 179 -0.34 5.20 1.08
N LEU A 180 -1.24 6.07 1.52
CA LEU A 180 -2.61 5.69 1.86
C LEU A 180 -3.53 5.73 0.64
N GLY A 181 -4.14 4.59 0.33
CA GLY A 181 -5.16 4.49 -0.69
C GLY A 181 -6.54 4.95 -0.22
N GLY A 182 -7.36 5.39 -1.19
CA GLY A 182 -8.78 5.63 -0.99
C GLY A 182 -9.23 7.09 -1.05
N MET A 183 -10.55 7.24 -1.24
CA MET A 183 -11.25 8.52 -1.45
C MET A 183 -12.17 8.89 -0.28
N ALA A 184 -12.13 8.17 0.85
CA ALA A 184 -13.01 8.42 1.98
C ALA A 184 -12.82 9.83 2.55
N LYS A 185 -13.89 10.41 3.11
CA LYS A 185 -13.93 11.77 3.68
C LYS A 185 -12.72 12.15 4.55
N ASN A 186 -12.16 11.18 5.28
CA ASN A 186 -11.03 11.40 6.18
C ASN A 186 -9.67 10.98 5.57
N ALA A 187 -9.59 10.63 4.28
CA ALA A 187 -8.36 10.15 3.67
C ALA A 187 -7.23 11.17 3.78
N LEU A 188 -7.47 12.40 3.35
CA LEU A 188 -6.46 13.47 3.39
C LEU A 188 -6.00 13.79 4.81
N ARG A 189 -6.92 13.80 5.79
CA ARG A 189 -6.55 14.01 7.20
C ARG A 189 -5.64 12.89 7.72
N ARG A 190 -5.91 11.63 7.36
CA ARG A 190 -5.04 10.50 7.72
C ARG A 190 -3.65 10.66 7.12
N VAL A 191 -3.58 11.00 5.82
CA VAL A 191 -2.29 11.26 5.15
C VAL A 191 -1.53 12.38 5.85
N ALA A 192 -2.17 13.52 6.10
CA ALA A 192 -1.58 14.66 6.79
C ALA A 192 -1.07 14.32 8.20
N THR A 193 -1.76 13.41 8.90
CA THR A 193 -1.42 13.07 10.29
C THR A 193 -0.28 12.06 10.40
N TRP A 194 -0.26 10.99 9.58
CA TRP A 194 0.68 9.87 9.76
C TRP A 194 1.15 9.15 8.48
N GLY A 195 0.58 9.47 7.30
CA GLY A 195 1.01 8.95 6.02
C GLY A 195 2.14 9.77 5.38
N ASP A 196 2.76 9.25 4.34
CA ASP A 196 3.80 9.91 3.57
C ASP A 196 3.34 10.21 2.12
N GLY A 197 2.18 9.69 1.74
CA GLY A 197 1.56 9.96 0.46
C GLY A 197 0.09 9.55 0.42
N TRP A 198 -0.59 10.03 -0.60
CA TRP A 198 -1.98 9.71 -0.91
C TRP A 198 -2.09 9.05 -2.28
N MET A 199 -2.89 7.98 -2.36
CA MET A 199 -3.18 7.30 -3.61
C MET A 199 -4.69 7.32 -3.90
N PRO A 200 -5.20 8.42 -4.51
CA PRO A 200 -6.57 8.47 -4.99
C PRO A 200 -6.77 7.59 -6.22
N ASN A 201 -8.01 7.13 -6.41
CA ASN A 201 -8.44 6.46 -7.63
C ASN A 201 -9.54 7.28 -8.32
N ARG A 202 -9.61 7.21 -9.65
CA ARG A 202 -10.68 7.82 -10.47
C ARG A 202 -10.97 9.29 -10.11
N ILE A 203 -9.93 10.09 -9.95
CA ILE A 203 -10.02 11.51 -9.62
C ILE A 203 -9.77 12.37 -10.87
N THR A 204 -10.59 13.39 -11.08
CA THR A 204 -10.39 14.37 -12.15
C THR A 204 -9.25 15.34 -11.79
N PRO A 205 -8.60 15.99 -12.79
CA PRO A 205 -7.57 16.99 -12.53
C PRO A 205 -8.04 18.12 -11.60
N ALA A 206 -9.26 18.61 -11.78
CA ALA A 206 -9.81 19.69 -10.95
C ALA A 206 -10.06 19.26 -9.49
N GLU A 207 -10.51 18.02 -9.28
CA GLU A 207 -10.65 17.44 -7.93
C GLU A 207 -9.28 17.19 -7.29
N LEU A 208 -8.30 16.75 -8.08
CA LEU A 208 -6.93 16.54 -7.60
C LEU A 208 -6.30 17.84 -7.11
N GLU A 209 -6.45 18.95 -7.87
CA GLU A 209 -5.95 20.26 -7.48
C GLU A 209 -6.56 20.73 -6.15
N LYS A 210 -7.89 20.62 -5.99
CA LYS A 210 -8.58 20.94 -4.73
C LYS A 210 -8.10 20.06 -3.58
N SER A 211 -7.93 18.76 -3.84
CA SER A 211 -7.47 17.81 -2.83
C SER A 211 -6.03 18.08 -2.43
N ARG A 212 -5.16 18.47 -3.37
CA ARG A 212 -3.78 18.88 -3.08
C ARG A 212 -3.75 20.10 -2.16
N ALA A 213 -4.49 21.14 -2.48
CA ALA A 213 -4.57 22.36 -1.65
C ALA A 213 -5.10 22.04 -0.23
N MET A 214 -6.11 21.16 -0.13
CA MET A 214 -6.64 20.73 1.17
C MET A 214 -5.59 19.91 1.95
N LEU A 215 -4.85 19.01 1.29
CA LEU A 215 -3.81 18.22 1.91
C LEU A 215 -2.68 19.11 2.43
N ASP A 216 -2.29 20.12 1.67
CA ASP A 216 -1.25 21.09 2.07
C ASP A 216 -1.67 21.86 3.33
N THR A 217 -2.92 22.33 3.37
CA THR A 217 -3.47 23.00 4.56
C THR A 217 -3.45 22.08 5.79
N LEU A 218 -3.95 20.85 5.64
CA LEU A 218 -3.99 19.88 6.72
C LEU A 218 -2.58 19.49 7.20
N ALA A 219 -1.61 19.35 6.29
CA ALA A 219 -0.23 19.05 6.65
C ALA A 219 0.40 20.18 7.47
N ALA A 220 0.20 21.44 7.03
CA ALA A 220 0.67 22.61 7.76
C ALA A 220 0.04 22.73 9.17
N GLU A 221 -1.27 22.46 9.30
CA GLU A 221 -1.95 22.39 10.61
C GLU A 221 -1.35 21.35 11.55
N MET A 222 -0.81 20.25 10.99
CA MET A 222 -0.15 19.17 11.74
C MET A 222 1.36 19.40 11.93
N GLY A 223 1.88 20.57 11.52
CA GLY A 223 3.31 20.91 11.61
C GLY A 223 4.19 20.11 10.67
N ARG A 224 3.63 19.56 9.58
CA ARG A 224 4.37 18.80 8.58
C ARG A 224 4.60 19.63 7.32
N ASP A 225 5.72 19.39 6.66
CA ASP A 225 6.01 19.99 5.35
C ASP A 225 5.07 19.41 4.28
N PRO A 226 4.18 20.22 3.67
CA PRO A 226 3.31 19.76 2.59
C PRO A 226 4.06 19.18 1.39
N ALA A 227 5.26 19.70 1.09
CA ALA A 227 6.08 19.25 -0.04
C ALA A 227 6.63 17.83 0.16
N ALA A 228 6.71 17.35 1.40
CA ALA A 228 7.11 15.98 1.71
C ALA A 228 6.02 14.94 1.43
N LEU A 229 4.76 15.37 1.23
CA LEU A 229 3.64 14.48 0.97
C LEU A 229 3.44 14.25 -0.53
N THR A 230 3.59 13.00 -0.96
CA THR A 230 3.44 12.62 -2.36
C THR A 230 1.97 12.33 -2.73
N ILE A 231 1.63 12.46 -4.02
CA ILE A 231 0.34 11.98 -4.55
C ILE A 231 0.63 11.05 -5.73
N THR A 232 0.08 9.85 -5.69
CA THR A 232 0.14 8.85 -6.75
C THR A 232 -1.28 8.57 -7.22
N VAL A 233 -1.68 9.10 -8.36
CA VAL A 233 -3.02 8.86 -8.90
C VAL A 233 -3.09 7.44 -9.47
N TYR A 234 -4.02 6.64 -8.92
CA TYR A 234 -4.34 5.33 -9.46
C TYR A 234 -5.53 5.45 -10.42
N GLY A 235 -5.30 5.13 -11.67
CA GLY A 235 -6.33 5.23 -12.70
C GLY A 235 -6.15 4.18 -13.78
N GLN A 236 -7.23 3.84 -14.47
CA GLN A 236 -7.15 3.15 -15.75
C GLN A 236 -6.95 4.20 -16.84
N ALA A 237 -6.06 3.92 -17.79
CA ALA A 237 -6.05 4.72 -19.00
C ALA A 237 -7.44 4.64 -19.66
N PRO A 238 -7.99 5.76 -20.16
CA PRO A 238 -9.23 5.70 -20.91
C PRO A 238 -9.03 4.72 -22.08
N ASP A 239 -10.05 3.92 -22.38
CA ASP A 239 -10.04 3.06 -23.56
C ASP A 239 -9.75 3.95 -24.78
N ARG A 240 -8.94 3.42 -25.71
CA ARG A 240 -8.52 4.19 -26.92
C ARG A 240 -9.68 4.66 -27.78
N ASP A 241 -10.89 4.19 -27.50
CA ASP A 241 -12.12 4.45 -28.26
C ASP A 241 -13.13 5.35 -27.50
N SER A 242 -12.72 6.03 -26.40
CA SER A 242 -13.56 6.97 -25.64
C SER A 242 -13.07 8.41 -25.76
#